data_88b9e7e85c0c000793dfb8e41eb944a1
#
_entry.id   88b9e7e85c0c000793dfb8e41eb944a1
#
_cell.length_a   1.000
_cell.length_b   1.000
_cell.length_c   1.000
_cell.angle_alpha   90.00
_cell.angle_beta   90.00
_cell.angle_gamma   90.00
#
_symmetry.space_group_name_H-M   'P 1'
#
loop_
_entity.id
_entity.type
_entity.pdbx_description
1 polymer ?
#
loop_
_entity_poly.entity_id
_entity_poly.type
_entity_poly.pdbx_seq_one_letter_code
_entity_poly.pdbx_strand_id
1 'polypeptide(L)'
;NSEAGLTVLEYWNKLLNEDKVYQLGFEDGLGGDGFKAGKVAMTFNGPWVLEQYKEAGLNFGVIGQPKGPSGDMHAMMGGFGLAIPNKAKHADEAWEFIKWWTTQPENGVEFCKISGNMPANKAAAEDPYFADDDVFEVFTEAYTYAGIRSKVLGYSDVEGLALIPQLQKYVAGEISAEEALANAQSQGDSILAEAAQQ
;
A
#
# COMPACT_ATOMS: atom_id res chain seq x y z
N ASN A 1 1.47 8.72 -18.42
CA ASN A 1 1.35 10.12 -18.85
C ASN A 1 -0.04 10.39 -19.40
N SER A 2 -0.85 11.12 -18.62
CA SER A 2 -2.24 11.41 -18.97
C SER A 2 -2.70 12.68 -18.25
N GLU A 3 -3.80 13.27 -18.72
CA GLU A 3 -4.45 14.40 -18.04
C GLU A 3 -4.85 14.07 -16.60
N ALA A 4 -5.35 12.86 -16.36
CA ALA A 4 -5.66 12.39 -15.01
C ALA A 4 -4.41 12.35 -14.11
N GLY A 5 -3.26 11.93 -14.64
CA GLY A 5 -1.99 11.97 -13.92
C GLY A 5 -1.57 13.39 -13.56
N LEU A 6 -1.69 14.34 -14.50
CA LEU A 6 -1.41 15.75 -14.24
C LEU A 6 -2.32 16.30 -13.15
N THR A 7 -3.63 16.03 -13.21
CA THR A 7 -4.60 16.46 -12.19
C THR A 7 -4.22 15.98 -10.79
N VAL A 8 -3.75 14.72 -10.66
CA VAL A 8 -3.28 14.20 -9.36
C VAL A 8 -2.05 14.95 -8.87
N LEU A 9 -1.06 15.20 -9.74
CA LEU A 9 0.15 15.91 -9.35
C LEU A 9 -0.13 17.36 -8.99
N GLU A 10 -0.99 18.05 -9.72
CA GLU A 10 -1.46 19.40 -9.40
C GLU A 10 -2.17 19.44 -8.04
N TYR A 11 -3.01 18.43 -7.75
CA TYR A 11 -3.65 18.31 -6.45
C TYR A 11 -2.64 18.11 -5.32
N TRP A 12 -1.62 17.28 -5.51
CA TRP A 12 -0.54 17.13 -4.53
C TRP A 12 0.22 18.45 -4.32
N ASN A 13 0.52 19.17 -5.41
CA ASN A 13 1.16 20.49 -5.30
C ASN A 13 0.31 21.47 -4.48
N LYS A 14 -1.01 21.47 -4.73
CA LYS A 14 -1.94 22.29 -3.95
C LYS A 14 -1.86 21.95 -2.46
N LEU A 15 -1.95 20.67 -2.08
CA LEU A 15 -1.90 20.24 -0.69
C LEU A 15 -0.58 20.63 0.00
N LEU A 16 0.54 20.49 -0.69
CA LEU A 16 1.87 20.70 -0.12
C LEU A 16 2.28 22.18 -0.09
N ASN A 17 2.05 22.91 -1.18
CA ASN A 17 2.63 24.24 -1.38
C ASN A 17 1.63 25.39 -1.17
N GLU A 18 0.33 25.16 -1.45
CA GLU A 18 -0.70 26.18 -1.27
C GLU A 18 -1.40 26.02 0.08
N ASP A 19 -2.02 24.86 0.31
CA ASP A 19 -2.76 24.57 1.55
C ASP A 19 -1.83 24.23 2.72
N LYS A 20 -0.60 23.78 2.44
CA LYS A 20 0.44 23.47 3.44
C LYS A 20 -0.03 22.49 4.50
N VAL A 21 -0.79 21.47 4.08
CA VAL A 21 -1.32 20.45 4.99
C VAL A 21 -0.25 19.50 5.49
N TYR A 22 0.87 19.42 4.79
CA TYR A 22 2.04 18.62 5.13
C TYR A 22 3.33 19.29 4.64
N GLN A 23 4.44 19.05 5.32
CA GLN A 23 5.76 19.52 4.94
C GLN A 23 6.68 18.34 4.72
N LEU A 24 7.38 18.31 3.58
CA LEU A 24 8.37 17.27 3.29
C LEU A 24 9.46 17.21 4.36
N GLY A 25 9.85 16.00 4.72
CA GLY A 25 10.84 15.78 5.76
C GLY A 25 10.36 16.05 7.18
N PHE A 26 9.07 16.40 7.36
CA PHE A 26 8.49 16.68 8.68
C PHE A 26 8.65 15.48 9.64
N GLU A 27 8.57 14.27 9.13
CA GLU A 27 8.63 13.04 9.92
C GLU A 27 10.04 12.53 10.19
N ASP A 28 11.08 13.12 9.59
CA ASP A 28 12.47 12.66 9.70
C ASP A 28 12.96 12.61 11.16
N GLY A 29 12.48 13.49 12.01
CA GLY A 29 12.80 13.50 13.45
C GLY A 29 11.80 12.75 14.35
N LEU A 30 10.73 12.17 13.77
CA LEU A 30 9.61 11.56 14.50
C LEU A 30 9.55 10.03 14.39
N GLY A 31 10.63 9.39 13.90
CA GLY A 31 10.67 7.95 13.65
C GLY A 31 9.87 7.53 12.42
N GLY A 32 9.60 8.46 11.49
CA GLY A 32 8.93 8.21 10.22
C GLY A 32 7.40 8.07 10.32
N ASP A 33 6.79 8.42 11.45
CA ASP A 33 5.33 8.36 11.64
C ASP A 33 4.83 9.53 12.48
N GLY A 34 4.41 10.58 11.80
CA GLY A 34 3.90 11.80 12.43
C GLY A 34 2.55 11.60 13.12
N PHE A 35 1.74 10.64 12.67
CA PHE A 35 0.47 10.30 13.33
C PHE A 35 0.71 9.60 14.65
N LYS A 36 1.59 8.59 14.68
CA LYS A 36 2.01 7.92 15.91
C LYS A 36 2.61 8.89 16.92
N ALA A 37 3.36 9.89 16.43
CA ALA A 37 3.94 10.94 17.24
C ALA A 37 2.93 12.02 17.70
N GLY A 38 1.65 11.93 17.30
CA GLY A 38 0.59 12.89 17.63
C GLY A 38 0.79 14.27 16.99
N LYS A 39 1.50 14.34 15.87
CA LYS A 39 1.85 15.60 15.17
C LYS A 39 1.06 15.85 13.90
N VAL A 40 0.42 14.83 13.34
CA VAL A 40 -0.53 14.96 12.22
C VAL A 40 -1.89 14.42 12.65
N ALA A 41 -2.96 15.01 12.13
CA ALA A 41 -4.32 14.67 12.51
C ALA A 41 -4.88 13.47 11.73
N MET A 42 -4.32 13.18 10.56
CA MET A 42 -4.78 12.10 9.68
C MET A 42 -3.59 11.48 8.96
N THR A 43 -3.68 10.18 8.68
CA THR A 43 -2.70 9.46 7.86
C THR A 43 -3.42 8.43 6.99
N PHE A 44 -2.87 8.16 5.81
CA PHE A 44 -3.25 7.01 4.99
C PHE A 44 -2.35 5.84 5.37
N ASN A 45 -2.93 4.78 5.88
CA ASN A 45 -2.16 3.61 6.31
C ASN A 45 -3.02 2.34 6.20
N GLY A 46 -2.49 1.22 6.61
CA GLY A 46 -3.18 -0.07 6.63
C GLY A 46 -3.31 -0.65 8.03
N PRO A 47 -3.97 -1.81 8.17
CA PRO A 47 -4.28 -2.40 9.47
C PRO A 47 -3.02 -2.77 10.30
N TRP A 48 -1.87 -2.93 9.68
CA TRP A 48 -0.60 -3.31 10.33
C TRP A 48 -0.06 -2.28 11.34
N VAL A 49 -0.58 -1.05 11.35
CA VAL A 49 -0.17 -0.02 12.32
C VAL A 49 -1.08 0.09 13.54
N LEU A 50 -2.24 -0.55 13.53
CA LEU A 50 -3.28 -0.37 14.55
C LEU A 50 -2.76 -0.64 15.97
N GLU A 51 -2.09 -1.76 16.18
CA GLU A 51 -1.55 -2.11 17.50
C GLU A 51 -0.48 -1.10 17.94
N GLN A 52 0.37 -0.65 17.04
CA GLN A 52 1.39 0.36 17.36
C GLN A 52 0.77 1.69 17.79
N TYR A 53 -0.38 2.06 17.21
CA TYR A 53 -1.10 3.27 17.58
C TYR A 53 -1.83 3.13 18.94
N LYS A 54 -2.41 1.94 19.20
CA LYS A 54 -2.99 1.60 20.51
C LYS A 54 -1.92 1.60 21.61
N GLU A 55 -0.78 0.96 21.35
CA GLU A 55 0.36 0.93 22.31
C GLU A 55 0.94 2.33 22.58
N ALA A 56 0.90 3.22 21.58
CA ALA A 56 1.30 4.62 21.75
C ALA A 56 0.24 5.45 22.52
N GLY A 57 -0.89 4.85 22.90
CA GLY A 57 -1.96 5.51 23.65
C GLY A 57 -2.78 6.52 22.83
N LEU A 58 -2.78 6.39 21.50
CA LEU A 58 -3.55 7.26 20.63
C LEU A 58 -5.05 6.93 20.72
N ASN A 59 -5.87 7.97 20.81
CA ASN A 59 -7.31 7.86 20.60
C ASN A 59 -7.62 8.22 19.14
N PHE A 60 -7.90 7.24 18.33
CA PHE A 60 -8.10 7.40 16.89
C PHE A 60 -9.27 6.55 16.37
N GLY A 61 -9.78 6.91 15.22
CA GLY A 61 -10.74 6.11 14.45
C GLY A 61 -10.21 5.82 13.05
N VAL A 62 -10.83 4.90 12.38
CA VAL A 62 -10.54 4.52 10.99
C VAL A 62 -11.76 4.80 10.14
N ILE A 63 -11.54 5.35 8.97
CA ILE A 63 -12.59 5.57 7.95
C ILE A 63 -12.09 5.04 6.60
N GLY A 64 -13.02 4.66 5.74
CA GLY A 64 -12.73 4.30 4.36
C GLY A 64 -12.09 5.45 3.58
N GLN A 65 -11.51 5.14 2.43
CA GLN A 65 -10.90 6.13 1.55
C GLN A 65 -11.92 7.21 1.14
N PRO A 66 -11.52 8.50 1.10
CA PRO A 66 -12.40 9.55 0.57
C PRO A 66 -12.75 9.27 -0.90
N LYS A 67 -13.98 9.64 -1.27
CA LYS A 67 -14.38 9.57 -2.68
C LYS A 67 -13.64 10.61 -3.50
N GLY A 68 -13.16 10.18 -4.67
CA GLY A 68 -12.59 11.08 -5.66
C GLY A 68 -13.67 11.91 -6.40
N PRO A 69 -13.26 12.75 -7.35
CA PRO A 69 -14.20 13.57 -8.17
C PRO A 69 -15.20 12.74 -8.97
N SER A 70 -14.88 11.48 -9.31
CA SER A 70 -15.82 10.53 -9.96
C SER A 70 -16.93 10.03 -9.05
N GLY A 71 -16.83 10.27 -7.73
CA GLY A 71 -17.74 9.71 -6.74
C GLY A 71 -17.37 8.30 -6.26
N ASP A 72 -16.30 7.72 -6.81
CA ASP A 72 -15.82 6.38 -6.47
C ASP A 72 -14.76 6.41 -5.38
N MET A 73 -14.71 5.34 -4.60
CA MET A 73 -13.64 5.06 -3.65
C MET A 73 -12.64 4.12 -4.29
N HIS A 74 -11.37 4.33 -4.00
CA HIS A 74 -10.29 3.46 -4.45
C HIS A 74 -9.33 3.17 -3.29
N ALA A 75 -8.98 1.91 -3.12
CA ALA A 75 -7.95 1.48 -2.20
C ALA A 75 -6.98 0.53 -2.92
N MET A 76 -5.79 0.36 -2.38
CA MET A 76 -4.84 -0.62 -2.88
C MET A 76 -4.93 -1.89 -2.05
N MET A 77 -5.18 -3.00 -2.73
CA MET A 77 -5.07 -4.33 -2.13
C MET A 77 -3.70 -4.91 -2.49
N GLY A 78 -2.92 -5.20 -1.47
CA GLY A 78 -1.65 -5.93 -1.56
C GLY A 78 -1.70 -7.24 -0.80
N GLY A 79 -0.56 -7.90 -0.68
CA GLY A 79 -0.43 -9.12 0.09
C GLY A 79 0.96 -9.72 -0.04
N PHE A 80 1.19 -10.76 0.76
CA PHE A 80 2.43 -11.53 0.74
C PHE A 80 2.14 -12.93 0.22
N GLY A 81 3.06 -13.47 -0.56
CA GLY A 81 3.01 -14.84 -1.06
C GLY A 81 4.22 -15.63 -0.59
N LEU A 82 4.01 -16.92 -0.32
CA LEU A 82 5.10 -17.87 -0.11
C LEU A 82 5.43 -18.53 -1.45
N ALA A 83 6.70 -18.61 -1.79
CA ALA A 83 7.16 -19.22 -3.02
C ALA A 83 8.31 -20.21 -2.75
N ILE A 84 8.38 -21.23 -3.58
CA ILE A 84 9.47 -22.21 -3.56
C ILE A 84 10.38 -21.92 -4.75
N PRO A 85 11.67 -21.58 -4.54
CA PRO A 85 12.60 -21.38 -5.64
C PRO A 85 12.75 -22.62 -6.52
N ASN A 86 12.90 -22.44 -7.82
CA ASN A 86 12.98 -23.53 -8.80
C ASN A 86 14.09 -24.56 -8.51
N LYS A 87 15.15 -24.16 -7.81
CA LYS A 87 16.28 -25.04 -7.44
C LYS A 87 16.31 -25.40 -5.95
N ALA A 88 15.17 -25.32 -5.26
CA ALA A 88 15.08 -25.71 -3.86
C ALA A 88 15.38 -27.20 -3.70
N LYS A 89 16.24 -27.56 -2.74
CA LYS A 89 16.62 -28.96 -2.47
C LYS A 89 15.54 -29.74 -1.73
N HIS A 90 14.66 -29.01 -1.02
CA HIS A 90 13.59 -29.56 -0.18
C HIS A 90 12.24 -28.93 -0.59
N ALA A 91 11.90 -29.03 -1.88
CA ALA A 91 10.71 -28.43 -2.44
C ALA A 91 9.42 -29.05 -1.88
N ASP A 92 9.41 -30.38 -1.69
CA ASP A 92 8.23 -31.10 -1.20
C ASP A 92 7.95 -30.76 0.27
N GLU A 93 8.97 -30.69 1.11
CA GLU A 93 8.83 -30.30 2.51
C GLU A 93 8.43 -28.81 2.63
N ALA A 94 8.97 -27.94 1.79
CA ALA A 94 8.55 -26.56 1.73
C ALA A 94 7.08 -26.42 1.30
N TRP A 95 6.63 -27.24 0.36
CA TRP A 95 5.23 -27.27 -0.05
C TRP A 95 4.29 -27.75 1.07
N GLU A 96 4.67 -28.78 1.82
CA GLU A 96 3.89 -29.21 2.99
C GLU A 96 3.76 -28.11 4.04
N PHE A 97 4.83 -27.33 4.28
CA PHE A 97 4.77 -26.16 5.16
C PHE A 97 3.80 -25.09 4.60
N ILE A 98 3.94 -24.73 3.32
CA ILE A 98 3.07 -23.71 2.68
C ILE A 98 1.61 -24.15 2.76
N LYS A 99 1.33 -25.43 2.44
CA LYS A 99 -0.01 -25.99 2.50
C LYS A 99 -0.58 -25.92 3.92
N TRP A 100 0.17 -26.39 4.92
CA TRP A 100 -0.25 -26.29 6.32
C TRP A 100 -0.50 -24.83 6.74
N TRP A 101 0.42 -23.93 6.38
CA TRP A 101 0.32 -22.52 6.74
C TRP A 101 -0.92 -21.83 6.15
N THR A 102 -1.21 -22.09 4.88
CA THR A 102 -2.25 -21.34 4.14
C THR A 102 -3.64 -21.96 4.24
N THR A 103 -3.75 -23.26 4.57
CA THR A 103 -5.05 -23.94 4.58
C THR A 103 -5.67 -24.07 5.95
N GLN A 104 -4.92 -23.92 7.03
CA GLN A 104 -5.46 -23.94 8.38
C GLN A 104 -5.88 -22.53 8.78
N PRO A 105 -7.20 -22.27 9.01
CA PRO A 105 -7.66 -20.92 9.38
C PRO A 105 -6.95 -20.37 10.61
N GLU A 106 -6.68 -21.20 11.61
CA GLU A 106 -6.03 -20.83 12.87
C GLU A 106 -4.66 -20.18 12.65
N ASN A 107 -3.87 -20.70 11.69
CA ASN A 107 -2.57 -20.10 11.35
C ASN A 107 -2.73 -18.69 10.78
N GLY A 108 -3.74 -18.49 9.93
CA GLY A 108 -4.07 -17.18 9.38
C GLY A 108 -4.52 -16.20 10.47
N VAL A 109 -5.37 -16.64 11.38
CA VAL A 109 -5.83 -15.84 12.51
C VAL A 109 -4.66 -15.40 13.39
N GLU A 110 -3.83 -16.34 13.86
CA GLU A 110 -2.72 -16.02 14.76
C GLU A 110 -1.67 -15.12 14.09
N PHE A 111 -1.34 -15.40 12.82
CA PHE A 111 -0.42 -14.56 12.08
C PHE A 111 -0.95 -13.12 11.93
N CYS A 112 -2.22 -12.97 11.60
CA CYS A 112 -2.82 -11.66 11.40
C CYS A 112 -2.99 -10.89 12.72
N LYS A 113 -3.28 -11.57 13.83
CA LYS A 113 -3.26 -10.95 15.17
C LYS A 113 -1.88 -10.38 15.52
N ILE A 114 -0.80 -11.10 15.18
CA ILE A 114 0.58 -10.67 15.45
C ILE A 114 1.03 -9.57 14.49
N SER A 115 0.70 -9.72 13.20
CA SER A 115 1.21 -8.82 12.16
C SER A 115 0.31 -7.60 11.90
N GLY A 116 -0.90 -7.58 12.44
CA GLY A 116 -1.91 -6.56 12.17
C GLY A 116 -2.52 -6.63 10.77
N ASN A 117 -2.18 -7.63 9.96
CA ASN A 117 -2.72 -7.76 8.61
C ASN A 117 -4.13 -8.38 8.61
N MET A 118 -4.79 -8.31 7.45
CA MET A 118 -6.07 -8.99 7.24
C MET A 118 -5.84 -10.42 6.74
N PRO A 119 -6.64 -11.41 7.20
CA PRO A 119 -6.49 -12.79 6.74
C PRO A 119 -6.86 -12.96 5.26
N ALA A 120 -6.02 -13.68 4.53
CA ALA A 120 -6.32 -14.07 3.15
C ALA A 120 -7.29 -15.27 3.07
N ASN A 121 -7.38 -16.08 4.12
CA ASN A 121 -8.30 -17.21 4.24
C ASN A 121 -9.66 -16.71 4.72
N LYS A 122 -10.73 -17.04 3.97
CA LYS A 122 -12.10 -16.57 4.28
C LYS A 122 -12.59 -17.06 5.64
N ALA A 123 -12.31 -18.32 6.00
CA ALA A 123 -12.70 -18.85 7.31
C ALA A 123 -11.96 -18.18 8.46
N ALA A 124 -10.70 -17.77 8.25
CA ALA A 124 -9.97 -16.99 9.23
C ALA A 124 -10.52 -15.57 9.39
N ALA A 125 -11.08 -14.98 8.33
CA ALA A 125 -11.70 -13.66 8.38
C ALA A 125 -13.04 -13.65 9.15
N GLU A 126 -13.65 -14.81 9.36
CA GLU A 126 -14.87 -14.99 10.17
C GLU A 126 -14.56 -15.13 11.68
N ASP A 127 -13.27 -15.17 12.09
CA ASP A 127 -12.91 -15.16 13.50
C ASP A 127 -13.41 -13.87 14.17
N PRO A 128 -14.05 -13.95 15.36
CA PRO A 128 -14.59 -12.79 16.08
C PRO A 128 -13.61 -11.64 16.28
N TYR A 129 -12.32 -11.92 16.33
CA TYR A 129 -11.30 -10.88 16.42
C TYR A 129 -11.34 -9.89 15.25
N PHE A 130 -11.72 -10.36 14.05
CA PHE A 130 -11.83 -9.51 12.86
C PHE A 130 -13.28 -9.12 12.56
N ALA A 131 -14.22 -10.05 12.77
CA ALA A 131 -15.61 -9.88 12.38
C ALA A 131 -16.40 -8.96 13.35
N ASP A 132 -16.00 -8.91 14.62
CA ASP A 132 -16.69 -8.15 15.66
C ASP A 132 -16.01 -6.81 15.98
N ASP A 133 -14.99 -6.38 15.22
CA ASP A 133 -14.25 -5.14 15.43
C ASP A 133 -14.58 -4.12 14.35
N ASP A 134 -15.19 -3.00 14.72
CA ASP A 134 -15.62 -1.92 13.82
C ASP A 134 -14.47 -1.35 12.96
N VAL A 135 -13.23 -1.42 13.47
CA VAL A 135 -12.05 -0.95 12.73
C VAL A 135 -11.69 -1.92 11.60
N PHE A 136 -11.74 -3.23 11.89
CA PHE A 136 -11.53 -4.24 10.85
C PHE A 136 -12.67 -4.30 9.82
N GLU A 137 -13.89 -3.92 10.21
CA GLU A 137 -15.01 -3.79 9.28
C GLU A 137 -14.69 -2.80 8.15
N VAL A 138 -14.09 -1.64 8.46
CA VAL A 138 -13.67 -0.64 7.46
C VAL A 138 -12.68 -1.23 6.45
N PHE A 139 -11.71 -2.03 6.90
CA PHE A 139 -10.75 -2.67 6.00
C PHE A 139 -11.40 -3.80 5.18
N THR A 140 -12.35 -4.52 5.76
CA THR A 140 -13.14 -5.55 5.04
C THR A 140 -14.00 -4.91 3.96
N GLU A 141 -14.66 -3.78 4.25
CA GLU A 141 -15.40 -3.02 3.25
C GLU A 141 -14.49 -2.55 2.11
N ALA A 142 -13.26 -2.14 2.44
CA ALA A 142 -12.29 -1.68 1.44
C ALA A 142 -11.99 -2.73 0.35
N TYR A 143 -12.10 -4.03 0.63
CA TYR A 143 -11.95 -5.07 -0.38
C TYR A 143 -12.99 -4.99 -1.50
N THR A 144 -14.15 -4.37 -1.27
CA THR A 144 -15.20 -4.24 -2.28
C THR A 144 -14.84 -3.26 -3.39
N TYR A 145 -13.94 -2.30 -3.12
CA TYR A 145 -13.51 -1.27 -4.06
C TYR A 145 -11.99 -1.21 -4.25
N ALA A 146 -11.24 -2.10 -3.60
CA ALA A 146 -9.78 -2.13 -3.75
C ALA A 146 -9.36 -2.73 -5.08
N GLY A 147 -8.37 -2.08 -5.69
CA GLY A 147 -7.68 -2.56 -6.89
C GLY A 147 -6.34 -3.23 -6.53
N ILE A 148 -5.89 -4.09 -7.41
CA ILE A 148 -4.54 -4.69 -7.34
C ILE A 148 -3.60 -3.99 -8.33
N ARG A 149 -2.30 -4.03 -8.04
CA ARG A 149 -1.27 -3.61 -9.00
C ARG A 149 -1.34 -4.40 -10.30
N SER A 150 -0.86 -3.80 -11.36
CA SER A 150 -0.78 -4.47 -12.67
C SER A 150 0.00 -5.79 -12.56
N LYS A 151 -0.50 -6.82 -13.26
CA LYS A 151 0.13 -8.15 -13.33
C LYS A 151 1.13 -8.28 -14.49
N VAL A 152 1.41 -7.18 -15.20
CA VAL A 152 2.39 -7.15 -16.31
C VAL A 152 3.78 -7.40 -15.72
N LEU A 153 4.53 -8.28 -16.35
CA LEU A 153 5.92 -8.55 -15.97
C LEU A 153 6.74 -7.25 -16.03
N GLY A 154 7.54 -7.00 -14.99
CA GLY A 154 8.32 -5.76 -14.88
C GLY A 154 7.56 -4.57 -14.27
N TYR A 155 6.25 -4.68 -13.95
CA TYR A 155 5.50 -3.54 -13.41
C TYR A 155 6.06 -3.03 -12.08
N SER A 156 6.56 -3.91 -11.20
CA SER A 156 7.18 -3.48 -9.94
C SER A 156 8.41 -2.61 -10.18
N ASP A 157 9.17 -2.90 -11.23
CA ASP A 157 10.33 -2.10 -11.62
C ASP A 157 9.91 -0.76 -12.25
N VAL A 158 8.81 -0.74 -13.01
CA VAL A 158 8.21 0.53 -13.47
C VAL A 158 7.81 1.40 -12.29
N GLU A 159 7.14 0.83 -11.29
CA GLU A 159 6.74 1.57 -10.08
C GLU A 159 7.98 2.08 -9.32
N GLY A 160 8.93 1.18 -9.02
CA GLY A 160 10.07 1.47 -8.15
C GLY A 160 11.18 2.30 -8.82
N LEU A 161 11.47 2.06 -10.09
CA LEU A 161 12.61 2.66 -10.79
C LEU A 161 12.23 3.80 -11.73
N ALA A 162 11.03 3.78 -12.30
CA ALA A 162 10.58 4.81 -13.21
C ALA A 162 9.65 5.84 -12.54
N LEU A 163 8.57 5.41 -11.89
CA LEU A 163 7.55 6.32 -11.38
C LEU A 163 7.99 7.02 -10.08
N ILE A 164 8.28 6.27 -9.03
CA ILE A 164 8.56 6.83 -7.71
C ILE A 164 9.67 7.89 -7.72
N PRO A 165 10.84 7.69 -8.39
CA PRO A 165 11.89 8.70 -8.42
C PRO A 165 11.48 10.01 -9.08
N GLN A 166 10.62 9.96 -10.11
CA GLN A 166 10.15 11.17 -10.77
C GLN A 166 9.11 11.91 -9.91
N LEU A 167 8.26 11.18 -9.19
CA LEU A 167 7.34 11.78 -8.23
C LEU A 167 8.11 12.46 -7.09
N GLN A 168 9.18 11.87 -6.59
CA GLN A 168 10.04 12.47 -5.56
C GLN A 168 10.67 13.78 -6.04
N LYS A 169 11.20 13.83 -7.27
CA LYS A 169 11.75 15.04 -7.87
C LYS A 169 10.69 16.13 -8.05
N TYR A 170 9.51 15.74 -8.50
CA TYR A 170 8.39 16.67 -8.64
C TYR A 170 7.99 17.30 -7.29
N VAL A 171 7.81 16.46 -6.27
CA VAL A 171 7.41 16.91 -4.93
C VAL A 171 8.51 17.77 -4.29
N ALA A 172 9.78 17.52 -4.60
CA ALA A 172 10.92 18.36 -4.20
C ALA A 172 11.01 19.70 -5.00
N GLY A 173 10.18 19.88 -6.03
CA GLY A 173 10.20 21.07 -6.87
C GLY A 173 11.35 21.12 -7.88
N GLU A 174 11.98 19.99 -8.17
CA GLU A 174 13.12 19.90 -9.09
C GLU A 174 12.68 19.88 -10.57
N ILE A 175 11.51 19.31 -10.86
CA ILE A 175 10.94 19.15 -12.22
C ILE A 175 9.45 19.49 -12.23
N SER A 176 8.89 19.77 -13.42
CA SER A 176 7.45 19.98 -13.58
C SER A 176 6.65 18.66 -13.53
N ALA A 177 5.32 18.75 -13.38
CA ALA A 177 4.43 17.61 -13.41
C ALA A 177 4.48 16.88 -14.75
N GLU A 178 4.48 17.63 -15.86
CA GLU A 178 4.57 17.10 -17.23
C GLU A 178 5.89 16.36 -17.44
N GLU A 179 6.99 16.95 -16.97
CA GLU A 179 8.32 16.34 -17.08
C GLU A 179 8.40 15.05 -16.25
N ALA A 180 7.87 15.07 -15.03
CA ALA A 180 7.82 13.89 -14.17
C ALA A 180 7.08 12.72 -14.84
N LEU A 181 5.89 12.99 -15.39
CA LEU A 181 5.10 11.97 -16.07
C LEU A 181 5.72 11.50 -17.40
N ALA A 182 6.31 12.41 -18.16
CA ALA A 182 6.98 12.05 -19.40
C ALA A 182 8.21 11.17 -19.17
N ASN A 183 9.02 11.52 -18.18
CA ASN A 183 10.20 10.73 -17.80
C ASN A 183 9.80 9.36 -17.24
N ALA A 184 8.79 9.31 -16.36
CA ALA A 184 8.28 8.06 -15.81
C ALA A 184 7.76 7.13 -16.91
N GLN A 185 7.02 7.65 -17.88
CA GLN A 185 6.53 6.89 -19.00
C GLN A 185 7.68 6.36 -19.87
N SER A 186 8.61 7.22 -20.27
CA SER A 186 9.73 6.82 -21.12
C SER A 186 10.59 5.71 -20.51
N GLN A 187 10.88 5.83 -19.20
CA GLN A 187 11.64 4.82 -18.47
C GLN A 187 10.79 3.54 -18.26
N GLY A 188 9.52 3.68 -17.94
CA GLY A 188 8.60 2.56 -17.76
C GLY A 188 8.42 1.75 -19.05
N ASP A 189 8.26 2.39 -20.19
CA ASP A 189 8.16 1.73 -21.50
C ASP A 189 9.43 0.92 -21.82
N SER A 190 10.61 1.44 -21.48
CA SER A 190 11.89 0.73 -21.64
C SER A 190 11.96 -0.51 -20.75
N ILE A 191 11.59 -0.39 -19.48
CA ILE A 191 11.57 -1.51 -18.52
C ILE A 191 10.62 -2.62 -18.99
N LEU A 192 9.42 -2.25 -19.45
CA LEU A 192 8.44 -3.22 -19.95
C LEU A 192 8.91 -3.91 -21.24
N ALA A 193 9.58 -3.17 -22.13
CA ALA A 193 10.15 -3.75 -23.34
C ALA A 193 11.28 -4.76 -23.05
N GLU A 194 12.11 -4.50 -22.06
CA GLU A 194 13.15 -5.44 -21.60
C GLU A 194 12.53 -6.67 -20.93
N ALA A 195 11.54 -6.47 -20.06
CA ALA A 195 10.86 -7.57 -19.38
C ALA A 195 10.13 -8.53 -20.37
N ALA A 196 9.61 -8.00 -21.46
CA ALA A 196 8.93 -8.78 -22.49
C ALA A 196 9.87 -9.69 -23.31
N GLN A 197 11.19 -9.55 -23.18
CA GLN A 197 12.20 -10.36 -23.88
C GLN A 197 12.70 -11.55 -23.04
N GLN A 198 12.28 -11.65 -21.77
CA GLN A 198 12.62 -12.73 -20.83
C GLN A 198 11.60 -13.87 -20.89
#